data_258a985ac75256327b1438b08c701426
#
_entry.id   258a985ac75256327b1438b08c701426
#
_cell.length_a   1.000
_cell.length_b   1.000
_cell.length_c   1.000
_cell.angle_alpha   90.00
_cell.angle_beta   90.00
_cell.angle_gamma   90.00
#
_symmetry.space_group_name_H-M   'P 1'
#
loop_
_entity.id
_entity.type
_entity.pdbx_description
1 polymer ?
#
loop_
_entity_poly.entity_id
_entity_poly.type
_entity_poly.pdbx_seq_one_letter_code
_entity_poly.pdbx_strand_id
1 'polypeptide(L)'
;MSSVIVVHHAPSPRLRRIVEAIETGMAHPELEDIAVESVPALAATDDHVLRADGYVFLTPANFGYMSGALKHFFDRTYYTCEGAVSGRPYALCVHWDNDTAGAVTSVEKITTGWALQAVAPATQLIGELGRDDLDMVAEVAATVAAHLLG
;
A
#
# COMPACT_ATOMS: atom_id res chain seq x y z
N MET A 1 0.37 14.49 -14.79
CA MET A 1 1.38 13.98 -13.84
C MET A 1 0.87 12.68 -13.26
N SER A 2 1.67 11.63 -13.34
CA SER A 2 1.32 10.35 -12.73
C SER A 2 1.34 10.45 -11.21
N SER A 3 0.53 9.66 -10.55
CA SER A 3 0.41 9.72 -9.09
C SER A 3 0.31 8.34 -8.45
N VAL A 4 0.81 8.25 -7.21
CA VAL A 4 0.68 7.09 -6.34
C VAL A 4 -0.09 7.50 -5.10
N ILE A 5 -1.04 6.67 -4.72
CA ILE A 5 -1.73 6.84 -3.46
C ILE A 5 -1.26 5.79 -2.47
N VAL A 6 -0.96 6.21 -1.24
CA VAL A 6 -0.65 5.33 -0.12
C VAL A 6 -1.88 5.27 0.75
N VAL A 7 -2.53 4.11 0.80
CA VAL A 7 -3.69 3.89 1.67
C VAL A 7 -3.23 3.07 2.86
N HIS A 8 -3.34 3.63 4.05
CA HIS A 8 -2.76 3.03 5.23
C HIS A 8 -3.68 3.03 6.43
N HIS A 9 -3.47 2.05 7.30
CA HIS A 9 -3.98 2.08 8.67
C HIS A 9 -2.80 1.92 9.61
N ALA A 10 -2.44 2.99 10.32
CA ALA A 10 -1.21 3.06 11.09
C ALA A 10 -1.47 3.55 12.53
N PRO A 11 -2.15 2.71 13.36
CA PRO A 11 -2.55 3.14 14.71
C PRO A 11 -1.43 3.04 15.75
N SER A 12 -0.23 2.62 15.37
CA SER A 12 0.89 2.44 16.31
C SER A 12 2.14 3.18 15.85
N PRO A 13 3.09 3.45 16.75
CA PRO A 13 4.37 4.06 16.37
C PRO A 13 5.14 3.26 15.32
N ARG A 14 5.13 1.91 15.41
CA ARG A 14 5.78 1.06 14.41
C ARG A 14 5.19 1.26 13.03
N LEU A 15 3.88 1.21 12.92
CA LEU A 15 3.18 1.39 11.64
C LEU A 15 3.40 2.79 11.08
N ARG A 16 3.43 3.82 11.92
CA ARG A 16 3.73 5.18 11.46
C ARG A 16 5.16 5.29 10.90
N ARG A 17 6.12 4.57 11.48
CA ARG A 17 7.49 4.51 10.93
C ARG A 17 7.50 3.87 9.55
N ILE A 18 6.63 2.89 9.31
CA ILE A 18 6.51 2.26 7.98
C ILE A 18 5.93 3.27 6.98
N VAL A 19 4.92 4.05 7.36
CA VAL A 19 4.40 5.12 6.49
C VAL A 19 5.51 6.11 6.13
N GLU A 20 6.30 6.53 7.11
CA GLU A 20 7.43 7.44 6.88
C GLU A 20 8.46 6.84 5.92
N ALA A 21 8.76 5.56 6.04
CA ALA A 21 9.67 4.86 5.14
C ALA A 21 9.13 4.81 3.71
N ILE A 22 7.84 4.57 3.55
CA ILE A 22 7.17 4.62 2.24
C ILE A 22 7.34 6.00 1.61
N GLU A 23 7.02 7.04 2.37
CA GLU A 23 7.12 8.42 1.90
C GLU A 23 8.55 8.80 1.55
N THR A 24 9.51 8.39 2.39
CA THR A 24 10.94 8.63 2.14
C THR A 24 11.41 7.96 0.84
N GLY A 25 10.98 6.73 0.60
CA GLY A 25 11.35 6.01 -0.63
C GLY A 25 10.85 6.71 -1.88
N MET A 26 9.66 7.24 -1.83
CA MET A 26 9.05 7.92 -2.97
C MET A 26 9.48 9.39 -3.11
N ALA A 27 10.20 9.93 -2.14
CA ALA A 27 10.76 11.28 -2.20
C ALA A 27 12.12 11.34 -2.92
N HIS A 28 12.57 10.26 -3.50
CA HIS A 28 13.84 10.22 -4.25
C HIS A 28 13.82 11.19 -5.42
N PRO A 29 14.94 11.93 -5.67
CA PRO A 29 14.97 12.93 -6.75
C PRO A 29 14.59 12.41 -8.13
N GLU A 30 14.90 11.15 -8.43
CA GLU A 30 14.52 10.53 -9.70
C GLU A 30 13.00 10.33 -9.86
N LEU A 31 12.24 10.45 -8.78
CA LEU A 31 10.79 10.26 -8.75
C LEU A 31 10.03 11.59 -8.59
N GLU A 32 10.70 12.72 -8.73
CA GLU A 32 10.09 14.04 -8.48
C GLU A 32 8.87 14.34 -9.36
N ASP A 33 8.79 13.70 -10.53
CA ASP A 33 7.66 13.87 -11.44
C ASP A 33 6.44 13.03 -11.06
N ILE A 34 6.55 12.19 -10.03
CA ILE A 34 5.43 11.38 -9.55
C ILE A 34 4.83 12.06 -8.32
N ALA A 35 3.55 12.39 -8.40
CA ALA A 35 2.83 12.93 -7.25
C ALA A 35 2.50 11.80 -6.26
N VAL A 36 2.66 12.06 -4.96
CA VAL A 36 2.40 11.06 -3.92
C VAL A 36 1.45 11.66 -2.88
N GLU A 37 0.41 10.92 -2.55
CA GLU A 37 -0.52 11.31 -1.51
C GLU A 37 -0.71 10.13 -0.54
N SER A 38 -0.51 10.38 0.76
CA SER A 38 -0.78 9.39 1.81
C SER A 38 -2.14 9.68 2.43
N VAL A 39 -3.01 8.68 2.48
CA VAL A 39 -4.38 8.84 2.97
C VAL A 39 -4.70 7.71 3.96
N PRO A 40 -5.16 8.03 5.17
CA PRO A 40 -5.67 6.98 6.07
C PRO A 40 -6.82 6.23 5.41
N ALA A 41 -6.87 4.92 5.62
CA ALA A 41 -7.87 4.06 4.99
C ALA A 41 -9.31 4.53 5.22
N LEU A 42 -9.61 5.05 6.41
CA LEU A 42 -10.96 5.55 6.73
C LEU A 42 -11.30 6.85 5.99
N ALA A 43 -10.32 7.58 5.48
CA ALA A 43 -10.52 8.82 4.73
C ALA A 43 -10.40 8.63 3.21
N ALA A 44 -9.87 7.51 2.75
CA ALA A 44 -9.68 7.24 1.34
C ALA A 44 -11.02 6.95 0.66
N THR A 45 -11.17 7.43 -0.57
CA THR A 45 -12.42 7.33 -1.35
C THR A 45 -12.17 6.67 -2.70
N ASP A 46 -13.25 6.35 -3.40
CA ASP A 46 -13.19 5.85 -4.78
C ASP A 46 -12.51 6.86 -5.72
N ASP A 47 -12.71 8.15 -5.50
CA ASP A 47 -12.01 9.18 -6.29
C ASP A 47 -10.49 9.07 -6.14
N HIS A 48 -9.99 8.84 -4.93
CA HIS A 48 -8.56 8.60 -4.69
C HIS A 48 -8.06 7.40 -5.52
N VAL A 49 -8.83 6.32 -5.53
CA VAL A 49 -8.45 5.10 -6.27
C VAL A 49 -8.47 5.35 -7.78
N LEU A 50 -9.52 5.97 -8.29
CA LEU A 50 -9.72 6.14 -9.73
C LEU A 50 -8.67 7.07 -10.36
N ARG A 51 -8.28 8.14 -9.67
CA ARG A 51 -7.34 9.13 -10.21
C ARG A 51 -5.86 8.75 -10.02
N ALA A 52 -5.55 7.82 -9.12
CA ALA A 52 -4.17 7.37 -8.92
C ALA A 52 -3.77 6.36 -9.98
N ASP A 53 -2.48 6.36 -10.34
CA ASP A 53 -1.93 5.44 -11.34
C ASP A 53 -1.26 4.23 -10.70
N GLY A 54 -0.95 4.32 -9.41
CA GLY A 54 -0.37 3.24 -8.64
C GLY A 54 -0.73 3.34 -7.16
N TYR A 55 -0.50 2.28 -6.42
CA TYR A 55 -0.97 2.16 -5.03
C TYR A 55 0.08 1.52 -4.14
N VAL A 56 0.14 1.99 -2.89
CA VAL A 56 0.82 1.27 -1.80
C VAL A 56 -0.20 1.10 -0.69
N PHE A 57 -0.42 -0.15 -0.26
CA PHE A 57 -1.32 -0.46 0.84
C PHE A 57 -0.51 -0.88 2.06
N LEU A 58 -0.88 -0.36 3.22
CA LEU A 58 -0.26 -0.73 4.50
C LEU A 58 -1.33 -1.07 5.52
N THR A 59 -1.20 -2.23 6.16
CA THR A 59 -2.12 -2.68 7.19
C THR A 59 -1.38 -3.50 8.25
N PRO A 60 -1.78 -3.42 9.53
CA PRO A 60 -1.44 -4.46 10.49
C PRO A 60 -2.24 -5.73 10.18
N ALA A 61 -1.74 -6.87 10.66
CA ALA A 61 -2.45 -8.14 10.55
C ALA A 61 -3.28 -8.38 11.82
N ASN A 62 -4.50 -7.85 11.84
CA ASN A 62 -5.39 -7.98 12.99
C ASN A 62 -6.14 -9.31 12.94
N PHE A 63 -5.91 -10.18 13.93
CA PHE A 63 -6.57 -11.48 14.02
C PHE A 63 -6.45 -12.31 12.72
N GLY A 64 -5.26 -12.31 12.12
CA GLY A 64 -5.01 -13.08 10.91
C GLY A 64 -5.67 -12.51 9.65
N TYR A 65 -6.00 -11.22 9.65
CA TYR A 65 -6.72 -10.55 8.55
C TYR A 65 -6.23 -9.10 8.42
N MET A 66 -6.53 -8.45 7.29
CA MET A 66 -6.27 -7.01 7.20
C MET A 66 -7.05 -6.25 8.28
N SER A 67 -6.63 -5.03 8.60
CA SER A 67 -7.36 -4.19 9.56
C SER A 67 -8.79 -3.92 9.09
N GLY A 68 -9.70 -3.72 10.04
CA GLY A 68 -11.07 -3.32 9.73
C GLY A 68 -11.14 -2.02 8.96
N ALA A 69 -10.22 -1.09 9.25
CA ALA A 69 -10.16 0.19 8.53
C ALA A 69 -9.85 0.00 7.04
N LEU A 70 -8.88 -0.85 6.71
CA LEU A 70 -8.55 -1.14 5.31
C LEU A 70 -9.67 -1.92 4.63
N LYS A 71 -10.27 -2.90 5.32
CA LYS A 71 -11.40 -3.63 4.76
C LYS A 71 -12.59 -2.72 4.49
N HIS A 72 -12.86 -1.79 5.39
CA HIS A 72 -13.92 -0.80 5.21
C HIS A 72 -13.67 0.08 3.97
N PHE A 73 -12.42 0.48 3.76
CA PHE A 73 -12.03 1.20 2.53
C PHE A 73 -12.36 0.36 1.29
N PHE A 74 -11.92 -0.89 1.25
CA PHE A 74 -12.21 -1.76 0.12
C PHE A 74 -13.71 -2.01 -0.07
N ASP A 75 -14.46 -2.21 1.00
CA ASP A 75 -15.92 -2.40 0.90
C ASP A 75 -16.62 -1.19 0.29
N ARG A 76 -16.15 0.03 0.58
CA ARG A 76 -16.74 1.26 0.04
C ARG A 76 -16.35 1.54 -1.40
N THR A 77 -15.24 1.00 -1.87
CA THR A 77 -14.65 1.39 -3.15
C THR A 77 -14.63 0.27 -4.19
N TYR A 78 -14.77 -0.98 -3.78
CA TYR A 78 -14.48 -2.13 -4.63
C TYR A 78 -15.29 -2.11 -5.93
N TYR A 79 -16.60 -2.05 -5.85
CA TYR A 79 -17.44 -2.17 -7.03
C TYR A 79 -17.37 -0.95 -7.94
N THR A 80 -17.18 0.23 -7.38
CA THR A 80 -17.01 1.44 -8.18
C THR A 80 -15.72 1.40 -8.99
N CYS A 81 -14.67 0.81 -8.46
CA CYS A 81 -13.34 0.80 -9.09
C CYS A 81 -13.08 -0.45 -9.93
N GLU A 82 -13.84 -1.52 -9.72
CA GLU A 82 -13.68 -2.76 -10.47
C GLU A 82 -13.79 -2.52 -11.98
N GLY A 83 -12.80 -3.02 -12.72
CA GLY A 83 -12.73 -2.82 -14.17
C GLY A 83 -12.14 -1.49 -14.61
N ALA A 84 -11.98 -0.52 -13.69
CA ALA A 84 -11.47 0.80 -14.04
C ALA A 84 -9.96 0.96 -13.80
N VAL A 85 -9.35 0.09 -12.98
CA VAL A 85 -7.96 0.23 -12.54
C VAL A 85 -7.08 -0.93 -12.95
N SER A 86 -7.55 -1.76 -13.85
CA SER A 86 -6.85 -2.97 -14.30
C SER A 86 -5.42 -2.68 -14.75
N GLY A 87 -4.46 -3.50 -14.31
CA GLY A 87 -3.06 -3.42 -14.68
C GLY A 87 -2.24 -2.38 -13.94
N ARG A 88 -2.84 -1.55 -13.09
CA ARG A 88 -2.07 -0.53 -12.35
C ARG A 88 -1.16 -1.18 -11.32
N PRO A 89 0.06 -0.67 -11.14
CA PRO A 89 1.04 -1.26 -10.22
C PRO A 89 0.68 -0.99 -8.77
N TYR A 90 0.99 -1.96 -7.90
CA TYR A 90 0.83 -1.77 -6.47
C TYR A 90 1.86 -2.56 -5.68
N ALA A 91 2.03 -2.17 -4.42
CA ALA A 91 2.75 -2.91 -3.40
C ALA A 91 1.92 -3.02 -2.13
N LEU A 92 2.12 -4.09 -1.38
CA LEU A 92 1.47 -4.32 -0.10
C LEU A 92 2.53 -4.49 0.99
N CYS A 93 2.37 -3.76 2.09
CA CYS A 93 3.17 -3.92 3.30
C CYS A 93 2.26 -4.32 4.46
N VAL A 94 2.65 -5.35 5.19
CA VAL A 94 1.90 -5.85 6.35
C VAL A 94 2.84 -5.97 7.53
N HIS A 95 2.40 -5.55 8.70
CA HIS A 95 3.16 -5.68 9.94
C HIS A 95 2.34 -6.34 11.05
N TRP A 96 2.96 -7.25 11.78
CA TRP A 96 2.41 -7.80 13.01
C TRP A 96 3.54 -8.37 13.89
N ASP A 97 3.20 -8.83 15.08
CA ASP A 97 4.20 -9.37 16.01
C ASP A 97 4.69 -10.76 15.62
N ASN A 98 3.86 -11.56 14.95
CA ASN A 98 4.20 -12.94 14.64
C ASN A 98 3.74 -13.43 13.26
N ASP A 99 2.47 -13.25 12.88
CA ASP A 99 1.92 -13.83 11.66
C ASP A 99 1.23 -12.78 10.81
N THR A 100 1.65 -12.65 9.55
CA THR A 100 1.13 -11.68 8.58
C THR A 100 0.42 -12.36 7.40
N ALA A 101 0.49 -13.69 7.29
CA ALA A 101 0.05 -14.41 6.09
C ALA A 101 -1.44 -14.23 5.78
N GLY A 102 -2.31 -14.25 6.80
CA GLY A 102 -3.75 -14.08 6.59
C GLY A 102 -4.12 -12.68 6.11
N ALA A 103 -3.41 -11.66 6.59
CA ALA A 103 -3.61 -10.29 6.10
C ALA A 103 -3.19 -10.16 4.64
N VAL A 104 -2.06 -10.74 4.26
CA VAL A 104 -1.61 -10.76 2.87
C VAL A 104 -2.67 -11.41 1.98
N THR A 105 -3.13 -12.59 2.35
CA THR A 105 -4.16 -13.32 1.58
C THR A 105 -5.44 -12.50 1.43
N SER A 106 -5.89 -11.85 2.51
CA SER A 106 -7.13 -11.08 2.48
C SER A 106 -7.05 -9.87 1.55
N VAL A 107 -5.92 -9.16 1.54
CA VAL A 107 -5.72 -8.03 0.63
C VAL A 107 -5.59 -8.50 -0.82
N GLU A 108 -4.83 -9.56 -1.04
CA GLU A 108 -4.56 -10.05 -2.39
C GLU A 108 -5.81 -10.56 -3.11
N LYS A 109 -6.81 -11.05 -2.40
CA LYS A 109 -8.10 -11.37 -2.99
C LYS A 109 -8.75 -10.16 -3.65
N ILE A 110 -8.62 -8.99 -3.02
CA ILE A 110 -9.22 -7.76 -3.52
C ILE A 110 -8.39 -7.16 -4.65
N THR A 111 -7.08 -7.10 -4.48
CA THR A 111 -6.20 -6.56 -5.54
C THR A 111 -6.24 -7.42 -6.80
N THR A 112 -6.39 -8.72 -6.66
CA THR A 112 -6.61 -9.63 -7.79
C THR A 112 -7.96 -9.34 -8.47
N GLY A 113 -9.01 -9.11 -7.69
CA GLY A 113 -10.31 -8.73 -8.23
C GLY A 113 -10.27 -7.40 -9.00
N TRP A 114 -9.45 -6.46 -8.57
CA TRP A 114 -9.21 -5.21 -9.30
C TRP A 114 -8.24 -5.39 -10.46
N ALA A 115 -7.64 -6.57 -10.63
CA ALA A 115 -6.63 -6.86 -11.63
C ALA A 115 -5.40 -5.94 -11.53
N LEU A 116 -5.03 -5.55 -10.31
CA LEU A 116 -3.81 -4.78 -10.08
C LEU A 116 -2.58 -5.67 -10.27
N GLN A 117 -1.47 -5.05 -10.66
CA GLN A 117 -0.20 -5.76 -10.86
C GLN A 117 0.74 -5.52 -9.69
N ALA A 118 1.04 -6.58 -8.94
CA ALA A 118 2.03 -6.50 -7.86
C ALA A 118 3.42 -6.26 -8.44
N VAL A 119 4.13 -5.24 -7.94
CA VAL A 119 5.51 -4.95 -8.38
C VAL A 119 6.53 -5.84 -7.67
N ALA A 120 6.14 -6.46 -6.57
CA ALA A 120 6.96 -7.35 -5.75
C ALA A 120 6.04 -8.23 -4.90
N PRO A 121 6.54 -9.33 -4.32
CA PRO A 121 5.79 -10.05 -3.29
C PRO A 121 5.46 -9.10 -2.13
N ALA A 122 4.38 -9.39 -1.39
CA ALA A 122 4.00 -8.59 -0.23
C ALA A 122 5.18 -8.49 0.76
N THR A 123 5.44 -7.29 1.25
CA THR A 123 6.46 -7.05 2.27
C THR A 123 5.85 -7.38 3.63
N GLN A 124 6.37 -8.43 4.28
CA GLN A 124 5.87 -8.92 5.55
C GLN A 124 6.88 -8.60 6.65
N LEU A 125 6.51 -7.72 7.56
CA LEU A 125 7.35 -7.23 8.64
C LEU A 125 6.87 -7.81 9.97
N ILE A 126 7.77 -8.50 10.67
CA ILE A 126 7.46 -9.23 11.90
C ILE A 126 8.19 -8.60 13.08
N GLY A 127 7.44 -8.24 14.12
CA GLY A 127 8.01 -7.76 15.37
C GLY A 127 8.61 -6.38 15.29
N GLU A 128 9.78 -6.20 15.93
CA GLU A 128 10.49 -4.92 15.94
C GLU A 128 11.08 -4.62 14.57
N LEU A 129 11.07 -3.34 14.21
CA LEU A 129 11.55 -2.90 12.91
C LEU A 129 13.00 -2.50 13.00
N GLY A 130 13.84 -3.19 12.22
CA GLY A 130 15.22 -2.80 12.02
C GLY A 130 15.37 -1.85 10.84
N ARG A 131 16.56 -1.32 10.64
CA ARG A 131 16.87 -0.43 9.53
C ARG A 131 16.66 -1.10 8.18
N ASP A 132 17.06 -2.37 8.07
CA ASP A 132 16.91 -3.14 6.82
C ASP A 132 15.44 -3.30 6.44
N ASP A 133 14.55 -3.45 7.41
CA ASP A 133 13.11 -3.53 7.18
C ASP A 133 12.58 -2.23 6.56
N LEU A 134 12.98 -1.10 7.12
CA LEU A 134 12.55 0.21 6.63
C LEU A 134 13.14 0.54 5.27
N ASP A 135 14.40 0.15 5.02
CA ASP A 135 15.03 0.30 3.71
C ASP A 135 14.31 -0.53 2.65
N MET A 136 13.90 -1.75 2.98
CA MET A 136 13.15 -2.62 2.08
C MET A 136 11.77 -2.02 1.74
N VAL A 137 11.09 -1.47 2.73
CA VAL A 137 9.81 -0.78 2.54
C VAL A 137 9.98 0.42 1.59
N ALA A 138 10.99 1.24 1.84
CA ALA A 138 11.28 2.41 1.01
C ALA A 138 11.55 2.00 -0.44
N GLU A 139 12.32 0.94 -0.64
CA GLU A 139 12.66 0.43 -1.98
C GLU A 139 11.43 -0.10 -2.72
N VAL A 140 10.57 -0.85 -2.05
CA VAL A 140 9.35 -1.39 -2.64
C VAL A 140 8.39 -0.26 -3.04
N ALA A 141 8.23 0.74 -2.19
CA ALA A 141 7.40 1.90 -2.50
C ALA A 141 7.96 2.67 -3.70
N ALA A 142 9.27 2.90 -3.74
CA ALA A 142 9.93 3.54 -4.87
C ALA A 142 9.72 2.75 -6.17
N THR A 143 9.67 1.43 -6.08
CA THR A 143 9.45 0.56 -7.25
C THR A 143 8.07 0.79 -7.87
N VAL A 144 7.03 1.01 -7.04
CA VAL A 144 5.70 1.36 -7.57
C VAL A 144 5.78 2.65 -8.39
N ALA A 145 6.37 3.68 -7.82
CA ALA A 145 6.52 4.97 -8.52
C ALA A 145 7.37 4.84 -9.78
N ALA A 146 8.44 4.07 -9.72
CA ALA A 146 9.34 3.85 -10.88
C ALA A 146 8.62 3.19 -12.05
N HIS A 147 7.63 2.34 -11.80
CA HIS A 147 6.81 1.73 -12.86
C HIS A 147 5.98 2.75 -13.65
N LEU A 148 5.81 3.95 -13.10
CA LEU A 148 5.04 5.02 -13.74
C LEU A 148 5.90 5.99 -14.53
N LEU A 149 7.22 5.86 -14.45
CA LEU A 149 8.15 6.63 -15.27
C LEU A 149 8.13 6.09 -16.70
N GLY A 150 7.83 6.93 -17.60
CA GLY A 150 7.61 6.66 -19.00
C GLY A 150 8.30 5.54 -19.70
#